data_df3bb8cee5a7367bd14e5a9d6892e97e
#
_entry.id   df3bb8cee5a7367bd14e5a9d6892e97e
#
_cell.length_a   1.000
_cell.length_b   1.000
_cell.length_c   1.000
_cell.angle_alpha   90.00
_cell.angle_beta   90.00
_cell.angle_gamma   90.00
#
_symmetry.space_group_name_H-M   'P 1'
#
loop_
_entity.id
_entity.type
_entity.pdbx_description
1 polymer ?
#
loop_
_entity_poly.entity_id
_entity_poly.type
_entity_poly.pdbx_seq_one_letter_code
_entity_poly.pdbx_strand_id
1 'polypeptide(L)'
;MLSLRSLRARWPSFLGCFVAVALGVAVMTAMGLGLAAATDAPPRPPTRFAASPVVVLGRDTVTMEVRRGPDTARVSKPLAHPHPVDGELLAELRTLGRVRTDGAARDAVGVDAPAPAVRRLVGDRGRVLTGDDRHLADPSAAGDAEALVGVDALLGTAAGVTAFVAVFVTASTFAFVVALRRREFGLLRLAGALPGQVRRTVLGEAFAVGLVASALGCALGGAAAPTLVRELVDGKVAPPWFALRPGTHWPHEVAFCVGVLVALAGAWAAARRAGRTGPLEALREASVDTGVMPASRRVAGAVLLTAGLGLTAWTLYADPAALLKRKTYATQPMVLVTAVAVLAPALVGPLVRLLPLRRLPRASGVLVRA
;
A
#
# COMPACT_ATOMS: atom_id res chain seq x y z
N MET A 1 -32.58 2.99 18.43
CA MET A 1 -32.74 1.59 18.86
C MET A 1 -33.21 0.62 17.76
N LEU A 2 -33.88 1.08 16.71
CA LEU A 2 -34.34 0.23 15.59
C LEU A 2 -33.20 -0.35 14.74
N SER A 3 -32.05 0.36 14.58
CA SER A 3 -30.94 -0.06 13.72
C SER A 3 -30.17 -1.28 14.23
N LEU A 4 -30.01 -1.46 15.54
CA LEU A 4 -29.27 -2.60 16.12
C LEU A 4 -30.06 -3.90 16.07
N ARG A 5 -31.39 -3.86 16.21
CA ARG A 5 -32.25 -5.04 16.09
C ARG A 5 -32.36 -5.52 14.63
N SER A 6 -32.37 -4.58 13.66
CA SER A 6 -32.37 -4.92 12.24
C SER A 6 -31.05 -5.52 11.77
N LEU A 7 -29.92 -5.06 12.30
CA LEU A 7 -28.60 -5.64 12.04
C LEU A 7 -28.49 -7.09 12.54
N ARG A 8 -29.03 -7.39 13.72
CA ARG A 8 -28.98 -8.75 14.30
C ARG A 8 -29.81 -9.75 13.53
N ALA A 9 -30.94 -9.35 12.96
CA ALA A 9 -31.80 -10.20 12.12
C ALA A 9 -31.24 -10.41 10.69
N ARG A 10 -30.31 -9.54 10.23
CA ARG A 10 -29.85 -9.47 8.82
C ARG A 10 -28.33 -9.65 8.67
N TRP A 11 -27.70 -10.15 9.71
CA TRP A 11 -26.25 -10.42 9.76
C TRP A 11 -25.70 -11.11 8.50
N PRO A 12 -26.36 -12.15 7.90
CA PRO A 12 -25.79 -12.82 6.74
C PRO A 12 -25.58 -11.92 5.52
N SER A 13 -26.46 -10.93 5.35
CA SER A 13 -26.38 -10.00 4.18
C SER A 13 -25.19 -9.04 4.28
N PHE A 14 -24.70 -8.76 5.49
CA PHE A 14 -23.57 -7.86 5.72
C PHE A 14 -22.24 -8.58 5.89
N LEU A 15 -22.26 -9.92 6.03
CA LEU A 15 -21.04 -10.71 6.24
C LEU A 15 -19.98 -10.48 5.15
N GLY A 16 -20.41 -10.43 3.89
CA GLY A 16 -19.50 -10.14 2.77
C GLY A 16 -18.83 -8.77 2.88
N CYS A 17 -19.61 -7.73 3.22
CA CYS A 17 -19.07 -6.38 3.43
C CYS A 17 -18.13 -6.35 4.63
N PHE A 18 -18.51 -7.00 5.73
CA PHE A 18 -17.73 -7.09 6.94
C PHE A 18 -16.37 -7.75 6.68
N VAL A 19 -16.37 -8.91 6.04
CA VAL A 19 -15.15 -9.65 5.72
C VAL A 19 -14.26 -8.85 4.76
N ALA A 20 -14.85 -8.23 3.73
CA ALA A 20 -14.09 -7.43 2.77
C ALA A 20 -13.37 -6.24 3.44
N VAL A 21 -14.07 -5.50 4.30
CA VAL A 21 -13.49 -4.37 5.03
C VAL A 21 -12.44 -4.87 6.04
N ALA A 22 -12.75 -5.91 6.82
CA ALA A 22 -11.84 -6.44 7.84
C ALA A 22 -10.53 -6.95 7.23
N LEU A 23 -10.59 -7.72 6.14
CA LEU A 23 -9.40 -8.20 5.43
C LEU A 23 -8.61 -7.06 4.79
N GLY A 24 -9.28 -6.12 4.14
CA GLY A 24 -8.62 -4.95 3.54
C GLY A 24 -7.86 -4.14 4.59
N VAL A 25 -8.50 -3.86 5.73
CA VAL A 25 -7.89 -3.13 6.84
C VAL A 25 -6.76 -3.94 7.48
N ALA A 26 -6.91 -5.27 7.63
CA ALA A 26 -5.87 -6.12 8.20
C ALA A 26 -4.59 -6.09 7.36
N VAL A 27 -4.72 -6.24 6.04
CA VAL A 27 -3.56 -6.17 5.13
C VAL A 27 -2.93 -4.77 5.14
N MET A 28 -3.75 -3.71 5.10
CA MET A 28 -3.24 -2.33 5.17
C MET A 28 -2.51 -2.05 6.49
N THR A 29 -3.03 -2.54 7.62
CA THR A 29 -2.39 -2.38 8.93
C THR A 29 -1.04 -3.12 8.98
N ALA A 30 -1.00 -4.38 8.54
CA ALA A 30 0.24 -5.16 8.53
C ALA A 30 1.32 -4.52 7.64
N MET A 31 0.95 -4.10 6.43
CA MET A 31 1.87 -3.40 5.51
C MET A 31 2.27 -2.02 6.02
N GLY A 32 1.35 -1.28 6.63
CA GLY A 32 1.63 0.02 7.24
C GLY A 32 2.61 -0.07 8.41
N LEU A 33 2.51 -1.11 9.25
CA LEU A 33 3.46 -1.37 10.33
C LEU A 33 4.86 -1.73 9.79
N GLY A 34 4.93 -2.55 8.74
CA GLY A 34 6.19 -2.84 8.06
C GLY A 34 6.80 -1.60 7.41
N LEU A 35 5.97 -0.74 6.79
CA LEU A 35 6.40 0.53 6.21
C LEU A 35 6.95 1.47 7.29
N ALA A 36 6.26 1.60 8.41
CA ALA A 36 6.73 2.38 9.56
C ALA A 36 8.06 1.86 10.10
N ALA A 37 8.27 0.55 10.12
CA ALA A 37 9.54 -0.05 10.53
C ALA A 37 10.67 0.24 9.53
N ALA A 38 10.37 0.40 8.25
CA ALA A 38 11.36 0.74 7.22
C ALA A 38 11.73 2.24 7.24
N THR A 39 10.76 3.12 7.50
CA THR A 39 10.99 4.58 7.54
C THR A 39 11.64 5.06 8.84
N ASP A 40 11.25 4.46 9.96
CA ASP A 40 11.70 4.79 11.31
C ASP A 40 12.65 3.72 11.87
N ALA A 41 13.55 3.18 11.04
CA ALA A 41 14.49 2.15 11.47
C ALA A 41 15.27 2.63 12.72
N PRO A 42 15.33 1.82 13.79
CA PRO A 42 16.06 2.20 15.00
C PRO A 42 17.54 2.40 14.69
N PRO A 43 18.21 3.36 15.38
CA PRO A 43 19.64 3.54 15.23
C PRO A 43 20.36 2.24 15.61
N ARG A 44 21.27 1.79 14.74
CA ARG A 44 22.07 0.58 14.98
C ARG A 44 23.32 0.90 15.75
N PRO A 45 23.71 0.07 16.74
CA PRO A 45 25.04 0.19 17.29
C PRO A 45 26.06 -0.12 16.18
N PRO A 46 27.13 0.69 16.05
CA PRO A 46 28.16 0.43 15.07
C PRO A 46 28.88 -0.88 15.41
N THR A 47 29.04 -1.75 14.43
CA THR A 47 29.81 -2.99 14.59
C THR A 47 31.30 -2.75 14.30
N ARG A 48 31.58 -1.98 13.27
CA ARG A 48 32.93 -1.58 12.86
C ARG A 48 33.33 -0.33 13.64
N PHE A 49 34.50 -0.32 14.19
CA PHE A 49 35.05 0.77 15.05
C PHE A 49 34.14 1.14 16.24
N ALA A 50 33.46 0.17 16.85
CA ALA A 50 32.55 0.41 17.98
C ALA A 50 33.24 1.15 19.15
N ALA A 51 34.54 0.92 19.36
CA ALA A 51 35.34 1.55 20.42
C ALA A 51 35.86 2.95 20.08
N SER A 52 35.68 3.44 18.84
CA SER A 52 36.13 4.78 18.44
C SER A 52 34.99 5.78 18.49
N PRO A 53 35.12 6.94 19.11
CA PRO A 53 34.06 7.95 19.22
C PRO A 53 33.73 8.60 17.87
N VAL A 54 34.69 8.61 16.95
CA VAL A 54 34.57 9.22 15.62
C VAL A 54 35.04 8.23 14.57
N VAL A 55 34.33 8.15 13.46
CA VAL A 55 34.73 7.37 12.30
C VAL A 55 34.80 8.31 11.08
N VAL A 56 35.89 8.22 10.34
CA VAL A 56 36.07 8.96 9.09
C VAL A 56 35.95 7.99 7.94
N LEU A 57 34.96 8.24 7.08
CA LEU A 57 34.80 7.58 5.77
C LEU A 57 35.61 8.33 4.74
N GLY A 58 36.20 7.61 3.81
CA GLY A 58 36.73 8.20 2.61
C GLY A 58 35.63 8.86 1.79
N ARG A 59 35.96 9.46 0.66
CA ARG A 59 34.97 10.14 -0.18
C ARG A 59 33.95 9.16 -0.71
N ASP A 60 32.67 9.36 -0.33
CA ASP A 60 31.55 8.48 -0.63
C ASP A 60 30.66 9.01 -1.76
N THR A 61 30.95 10.19 -2.30
CA THR A 61 30.14 10.82 -3.34
C THR A 61 31.01 11.31 -4.50
N VAL A 62 30.50 11.11 -5.71
CA VAL A 62 31.03 11.74 -6.93
C VAL A 62 30.07 12.82 -7.36
N THR A 63 30.58 14.04 -7.47
CA THR A 63 29.84 15.17 -7.99
C THR A 63 30.23 15.39 -9.44
N MET A 64 29.26 15.32 -10.33
CA MET A 64 29.42 15.54 -11.78
C MET A 64 28.59 16.75 -12.19
N GLU A 65 29.17 17.59 -13.04
CA GLU A 65 28.43 18.65 -13.70
C GLU A 65 27.75 18.08 -14.95
N VAL A 66 26.42 18.04 -14.93
CA VAL A 66 25.61 17.55 -16.06
C VAL A 66 24.93 18.73 -16.73
N ARG A 67 25.21 18.90 -18.03
CA ARG A 67 24.57 19.93 -18.84
C ARG A 67 23.13 19.48 -19.14
N ARG A 68 22.14 20.27 -18.69
CA ARG A 68 20.73 20.10 -19.01
C ARG A 68 20.25 21.30 -19.83
N GLY A 69 20.33 21.20 -21.15
CA GLY A 69 19.98 22.31 -22.01
C GLY A 69 20.93 23.50 -21.83
N PRO A 70 20.44 24.73 -21.58
CA PRO A 70 21.28 25.91 -21.35
C PRO A 70 21.92 25.91 -19.93
N ASP A 71 21.39 25.15 -18.99
CA ASP A 71 21.83 25.15 -17.59
C ASP A 71 22.74 23.97 -17.24
N THR A 72 23.69 24.21 -16.33
CA THR A 72 24.59 23.19 -15.78
C THR A 72 24.11 22.83 -14.37
N ALA A 73 23.71 21.58 -14.15
CA ALA A 73 23.30 21.09 -12.83
C ALA A 73 24.42 20.24 -12.24
N ARG A 74 24.75 20.49 -10.96
CA ARG A 74 25.63 19.60 -10.17
C ARG A 74 24.80 18.42 -9.67
N VAL A 75 25.16 17.23 -10.11
CA VAL A 75 24.53 15.99 -9.66
C VAL A 75 25.54 15.22 -8.83
N SER A 76 25.25 15.05 -7.54
CA SER A 76 26.06 14.21 -6.65
C SER A 76 25.42 12.82 -6.60
N LYS A 77 26.22 11.79 -6.87
CA LYS A 77 25.79 10.40 -6.79
C LYS A 77 26.61 9.68 -5.73
N PRO A 78 25.97 8.98 -4.78
CA PRO A 78 26.70 8.15 -3.83
C PRO A 78 27.42 7.01 -4.56
N LEU A 79 28.61 6.69 -4.11
CA LEU A 79 29.39 5.54 -4.56
C LEU A 79 28.92 4.29 -3.83
N ALA A 80 28.91 3.16 -4.54
CA ALA A 80 28.60 1.86 -3.93
C ALA A 80 29.64 1.47 -2.86
N HIS A 81 30.90 1.90 -3.06
CA HIS A 81 31.98 1.75 -2.11
C HIS A 81 32.70 3.08 -1.97
N PRO A 82 32.92 3.59 -0.72
CA PRO A 82 33.71 4.78 -0.49
C PRO A 82 35.16 4.58 -0.98
N HIS A 83 35.75 5.67 -1.46
CA HIS A 83 37.19 5.64 -1.75
C HIS A 83 38.00 5.37 -0.50
N PRO A 84 39.17 4.76 -0.59
CA PRO A 84 40.09 4.67 0.54
C PRO A 84 40.42 6.05 1.12
N VAL A 85 40.51 6.13 2.44
CA VAL A 85 40.99 7.36 3.09
C VAL A 85 42.42 7.64 2.64
N ASP A 86 42.63 8.86 2.18
CA ASP A 86 43.94 9.30 1.66
C ASP A 86 45.05 9.10 2.69
N GLY A 87 46.22 8.65 2.22
CA GLY A 87 47.35 8.38 3.07
C GLY A 87 47.88 9.62 3.82
N GLU A 88 47.80 10.78 3.19
CA GLU A 88 48.15 12.07 3.80
C GLU A 88 47.17 12.43 4.90
N LEU A 89 45.86 12.31 4.64
CA LEU A 89 44.82 12.53 5.63
C LEU A 89 44.94 11.55 6.80
N LEU A 90 45.33 10.31 6.54
CA LEU A 90 45.56 9.32 7.58
C LEU A 90 46.75 9.69 8.49
N ALA A 91 47.83 10.24 7.92
CA ALA A 91 48.98 10.75 8.68
C ALA A 91 48.58 11.94 9.57
N GLU A 92 47.81 12.89 9.00
CA GLU A 92 47.30 14.04 9.76
C GLU A 92 46.34 13.59 10.90
N LEU A 93 45.44 12.63 10.67
CA LEU A 93 44.58 12.12 11.71
C LEU A 93 45.32 11.46 12.88
N ARG A 94 46.47 10.83 12.61
CA ARG A 94 47.35 10.26 13.66
C ARG A 94 47.94 11.30 14.58
N THR A 95 48.06 12.55 14.16
CA THR A 95 48.50 13.65 15.01
C THR A 95 47.46 14.10 16.03
N LEU A 96 46.19 13.88 15.72
CA LEU A 96 45.08 14.23 16.61
C LEU A 96 44.78 13.16 17.66
N GLY A 97 45.07 11.91 17.37
CA GLY A 97 44.81 10.83 18.29
C GLY A 97 45.06 9.45 17.71
N ARG A 98 44.67 8.42 18.46
CA ARG A 98 44.84 7.03 18.02
C ARG A 98 43.93 6.71 16.86
N VAL A 99 44.50 6.26 15.75
CA VAL A 99 43.78 5.85 14.56
C VAL A 99 43.74 4.34 14.47
N ARG A 100 42.52 3.79 14.30
CA ARG A 100 42.29 2.36 14.11
C ARG A 100 41.87 2.13 12.65
N THR A 101 42.55 1.21 11.99
CA THR A 101 42.23 0.79 10.61
C THR A 101 41.76 -0.67 10.64
N ASP A 102 40.78 -1.01 9.80
CA ASP A 102 40.30 -2.35 9.66
C ASP A 102 40.70 -2.89 8.29
N GLY A 103 41.63 -3.81 8.26
CA GLY A 103 42.13 -4.46 7.06
C GLY A 103 42.81 -3.55 6.03
N ALA A 104 42.88 -4.04 4.79
CA ALA A 104 43.56 -3.36 3.68
C ALA A 104 42.69 -2.30 2.96
N ALA A 105 41.38 -2.34 3.13
CA ALA A 105 40.44 -1.52 2.33
C ALA A 105 40.52 -0.01 2.65
N ARG A 106 40.87 0.36 3.88
CA ARG A 106 41.02 1.75 4.37
C ARG A 106 39.88 2.70 3.96
N ASP A 107 38.70 2.17 3.58
CA ASP A 107 37.52 2.90 3.22
C ASP A 107 36.93 3.71 4.40
N ALA A 108 37.20 3.22 5.63
CA ALA A 108 36.86 3.89 6.87
C ALA A 108 38.00 3.75 7.90
N VAL A 109 38.12 4.72 8.80
CA VAL A 109 39.07 4.70 9.92
C VAL A 109 38.42 5.22 11.19
N GLY A 110 38.63 4.52 12.30
CA GLY A 110 38.20 4.97 13.63
C GLY A 110 39.25 5.90 14.24
N VAL A 111 38.82 7.03 14.79
CA VAL A 111 39.71 8.05 15.38
C VAL A 111 39.31 8.35 16.81
N ASP A 112 40.24 8.22 17.73
CA ASP A 112 40.03 8.54 19.14
C ASP A 112 40.44 10.01 19.40
N ALA A 113 39.66 10.94 18.86
CA ALA A 113 39.85 12.38 19.01
C ALA A 113 38.50 13.13 19.04
N PRO A 114 38.45 14.37 19.52
CA PRO A 114 37.23 15.16 19.55
C PRO A 114 36.68 15.43 18.14
N ALA A 115 35.36 15.16 17.92
CA ALA A 115 34.70 15.32 16.63
C ALA A 115 34.90 16.70 15.95
N PRO A 116 34.90 17.84 16.66
CA PRO A 116 35.15 19.16 16.04
C PRO A 116 36.56 19.30 15.46
N ALA A 117 37.56 18.70 16.08
CA ALA A 117 38.92 18.72 15.58
C ALA A 117 39.06 17.88 14.32
N VAL A 118 38.51 16.66 14.36
CA VAL A 118 38.48 15.77 13.21
C VAL A 118 37.76 16.39 12.02
N ARG A 119 36.59 17.02 12.23
CA ARG A 119 35.83 17.68 11.16
C ARG A 119 36.60 18.82 10.49
N ARG A 120 37.32 19.64 11.27
CA ARG A 120 38.15 20.73 10.74
C ARG A 120 39.27 20.22 9.86
N LEU A 121 39.89 19.10 10.27
CA LEU A 121 41.00 18.52 9.54
C LEU A 121 40.56 17.77 8.29
N VAL A 122 39.45 17.02 8.36
CA VAL A 122 38.92 16.24 7.22
C VAL A 122 38.36 17.16 6.13
N GLY A 123 37.65 18.23 6.51
CA GLY A 123 37.02 19.15 5.54
C GLY A 123 36.19 18.39 4.49
N ASP A 124 36.47 18.62 3.20
CA ASP A 124 35.79 18.00 2.06
C ASP A 124 36.47 16.69 1.58
N ARG A 125 37.57 16.26 2.25
CA ARG A 125 38.34 15.08 1.86
C ARG A 125 37.66 13.75 2.26
N GLY A 126 36.66 13.79 3.13
CA GLY A 126 35.93 12.63 3.61
C GLY A 126 34.72 13.00 4.43
N ARG A 127 33.98 12.00 4.90
CA ARG A 127 32.79 12.18 5.74
C ARG A 127 33.09 11.77 7.19
N VAL A 128 32.76 12.64 8.13
CA VAL A 128 32.97 12.38 9.56
C VAL A 128 31.68 11.92 10.20
N LEU A 129 31.67 10.70 10.72
CA LEU A 129 30.53 10.05 11.36
C LEU A 129 30.73 10.08 12.90
N THR A 130 29.68 10.42 13.63
CA THR A 130 29.63 10.51 15.07
C THR A 130 28.35 9.96 15.65
N GLY A 131 28.35 9.50 16.89
CA GLY A 131 27.13 8.98 17.54
C GLY A 131 26.56 7.78 16.80
N ASP A 132 25.27 7.85 16.53
CA ASP A 132 24.54 6.76 15.88
C ASP A 132 24.92 6.60 14.40
N ASP A 133 25.34 7.67 13.72
CA ASP A 133 25.72 7.61 12.30
C ASP A 133 26.93 6.74 12.02
N ARG A 134 27.72 6.35 13.08
CA ARG A 134 28.90 5.49 12.92
C ARG A 134 28.57 4.13 12.27
N HIS A 135 27.34 3.63 12.40
CA HIS A 135 26.91 2.40 11.73
C HIS A 135 27.00 2.47 10.20
N LEU A 136 27.00 3.69 9.61
CA LEU A 136 27.18 3.89 8.17
C LEU A 136 28.56 3.47 7.65
N ALA A 137 29.51 3.28 8.55
CA ALA A 137 30.83 2.73 8.22
C ALA A 137 30.86 1.19 8.15
N ASP A 138 29.81 0.52 8.56
CA ASP A 138 29.71 -0.93 8.50
C ASP A 138 29.61 -1.41 7.05
N PRO A 139 30.23 -2.52 6.66
CA PRO A 139 30.25 -3.01 5.28
C PRO A 139 28.84 -3.30 4.72
N SER A 140 27.90 -3.64 5.60
CA SER A 140 26.51 -3.91 5.21
C SER A 140 25.67 -2.64 5.03
N ALA A 141 26.14 -1.47 5.47
CA ALA A 141 25.31 -0.27 5.57
C ALA A 141 24.71 0.18 4.23
N ALA A 142 25.48 0.11 3.16
CA ALA A 142 25.00 0.49 1.81
C ALA A 142 23.93 -0.51 1.31
N GLY A 143 24.17 -1.82 1.47
CA GLY A 143 23.20 -2.86 1.11
C GLY A 143 21.94 -2.81 1.97
N ASP A 144 22.07 -2.54 3.26
CA ASP A 144 20.94 -2.38 4.18
C ASP A 144 20.08 -1.18 3.80
N ALA A 145 20.69 -0.05 3.44
CA ALA A 145 19.95 1.14 3.00
C ALA A 145 19.19 0.89 1.69
N GLU A 146 19.79 0.20 0.72
CA GLU A 146 19.14 -0.19 -0.52
C GLU A 146 17.99 -1.17 -0.27
N ALA A 147 18.19 -2.16 0.60
CA ALA A 147 17.14 -3.10 1.00
C ALA A 147 15.96 -2.39 1.67
N LEU A 148 16.20 -1.43 2.58
CA LEU A 148 15.12 -0.65 3.20
C LEU A 148 14.32 0.17 2.18
N VAL A 149 14.99 0.79 1.20
CA VAL A 149 14.30 1.47 0.09
C VAL A 149 13.47 0.49 -0.73
N GLY A 150 13.98 -0.72 -0.94
CA GLY A 150 13.24 -1.81 -1.60
C GLY A 150 12.00 -2.24 -0.81
N VAL A 151 12.13 -2.44 0.49
CA VAL A 151 11.02 -2.77 1.40
C VAL A 151 9.97 -1.65 1.41
N ASP A 152 10.38 -0.39 1.52
CA ASP A 152 9.49 0.78 1.47
C ASP A 152 8.71 0.81 0.14
N ALA A 153 9.39 0.60 -0.97
CA ALA A 153 8.77 0.55 -2.28
C ALA A 153 7.76 -0.59 -2.42
N LEU A 154 8.14 -1.79 -1.97
CA LEU A 154 7.30 -2.99 -2.02
C LEU A 154 6.05 -2.82 -1.16
N LEU A 155 6.22 -2.50 0.13
CA LEU A 155 5.10 -2.38 1.06
C LEU A 155 4.20 -1.19 0.72
N GLY A 156 4.75 -0.04 0.33
CA GLY A 156 3.97 1.12 -0.09
C GLY A 156 3.13 0.84 -1.34
N THR A 157 3.69 0.13 -2.32
CA THR A 157 2.96 -0.27 -3.53
C THR A 157 1.88 -1.29 -3.21
N ALA A 158 2.21 -2.32 -2.44
CA ALA A 158 1.26 -3.37 -2.05
C ALA A 158 0.12 -2.79 -1.19
N ALA A 159 0.40 -1.87 -0.26
CA ALA A 159 -0.62 -1.17 0.52
C ALA A 159 -1.56 -0.34 -0.38
N GLY A 160 -1.01 0.37 -1.36
CA GLY A 160 -1.79 1.14 -2.34
C GLY A 160 -2.72 0.26 -3.18
N VAL A 161 -2.22 -0.86 -3.71
CA VAL A 161 -3.03 -1.83 -4.46
C VAL A 161 -4.11 -2.43 -3.57
N THR A 162 -3.77 -2.82 -2.34
CA THR A 162 -4.72 -3.38 -1.38
C THR A 162 -5.82 -2.39 -1.03
N ALA A 163 -5.49 -1.12 -0.78
CA ALA A 163 -6.46 -0.06 -0.53
C ALA A 163 -7.44 0.09 -1.70
N PHE A 164 -6.91 0.11 -2.92
CA PHE A 164 -7.72 0.20 -4.13
C PHE A 164 -8.68 -0.99 -4.28
N VAL A 165 -8.18 -2.22 -4.12
CA VAL A 165 -8.98 -3.44 -4.19
C VAL A 165 -10.04 -3.46 -3.08
N ALA A 166 -9.68 -3.08 -1.84
CA ALA A 166 -10.61 -3.01 -0.72
C ALA A 166 -11.76 -2.03 -0.97
N VAL A 167 -11.47 -0.83 -1.51
CA VAL A 167 -12.49 0.15 -1.92
C VAL A 167 -13.44 -0.46 -2.94
N PHE A 168 -12.90 -1.11 -3.96
CA PHE A 168 -13.69 -1.67 -5.05
C PHE A 168 -14.57 -2.83 -4.59
N VAL A 169 -14.02 -3.78 -3.85
CA VAL A 169 -14.76 -4.94 -3.32
C VAL A 169 -15.85 -4.48 -2.36
N THR A 170 -15.52 -3.56 -1.45
CA THR A 170 -16.48 -3.01 -0.49
C THR A 170 -17.61 -2.27 -1.19
N ALA A 171 -17.30 -1.39 -2.15
CA ALA A 171 -18.31 -0.66 -2.91
C ALA A 171 -19.24 -1.58 -3.73
N SER A 172 -18.68 -2.64 -4.34
CA SER A 172 -19.44 -3.64 -5.09
C SER A 172 -20.37 -4.43 -4.19
N THR A 173 -19.86 -4.85 -3.02
CA THR A 173 -20.62 -5.65 -2.05
C THR A 173 -21.75 -4.82 -1.45
N PHE A 174 -21.51 -3.55 -1.08
CA PHE A 174 -22.60 -2.66 -0.65
C PHE A 174 -23.62 -2.40 -1.74
N ALA A 175 -23.18 -2.23 -3.00
CA ALA A 175 -24.11 -2.07 -4.13
C ALA A 175 -25.00 -3.30 -4.29
N PHE A 176 -24.45 -4.49 -4.13
CA PHE A 176 -25.22 -5.75 -4.15
C PHE A 176 -26.21 -5.85 -3.00
N VAL A 177 -25.78 -5.60 -1.75
CA VAL A 177 -26.65 -5.61 -0.56
C VAL A 177 -27.79 -4.61 -0.71
N VAL A 178 -27.53 -3.40 -1.18
CA VAL A 178 -28.56 -2.37 -1.43
C VAL A 178 -29.51 -2.80 -2.54
N ALA A 179 -29.01 -3.46 -3.60
CA ALA A 179 -29.82 -3.99 -4.68
C ALA A 179 -30.79 -5.07 -4.19
N LEU A 180 -30.35 -6.00 -3.35
CA LEU A 180 -31.21 -7.02 -2.74
C LEU A 180 -32.35 -6.41 -1.88
N ARG A 181 -32.10 -5.24 -1.29
CA ARG A 181 -33.06 -4.53 -0.42
C ARG A 181 -33.91 -3.48 -1.14
N ARG A 182 -33.84 -3.39 -2.47
CA ARG A 182 -34.62 -2.39 -3.24
C ARG A 182 -36.12 -2.43 -2.96
N ARG A 183 -36.68 -3.63 -2.84
CA ARG A 183 -38.12 -3.82 -2.55
C ARG A 183 -38.49 -3.29 -1.16
N GLU A 184 -37.67 -3.53 -0.13
CA GLU A 184 -37.87 -2.98 1.21
C GLU A 184 -37.85 -1.44 1.19
N PHE A 185 -36.89 -0.85 0.49
CA PHE A 185 -36.79 0.60 0.35
C PHE A 185 -37.98 1.20 -0.42
N GLY A 186 -38.50 0.46 -1.43
CA GLY A 186 -39.72 0.83 -2.15
C GLY A 186 -40.91 0.88 -1.20
N LEU A 187 -41.13 -0.15 -0.38
CA LEU A 187 -42.21 -0.21 0.59
C LEU A 187 -42.12 0.89 1.65
N LEU A 188 -40.93 1.18 2.16
CA LEU A 188 -40.71 2.29 3.10
C LEU A 188 -41.08 3.65 2.49
N ARG A 189 -40.78 3.86 1.20
CA ARG A 189 -41.10 5.09 0.50
C ARG A 189 -42.61 5.20 0.23
N LEU A 190 -43.32 4.10 -0.07
CA LEU A 190 -44.76 4.06 -0.16
C LEU A 190 -45.43 4.36 1.19
N ALA A 191 -44.82 3.95 2.30
CA ALA A 191 -45.26 4.30 3.65
C ALA A 191 -44.90 5.74 4.08
N GLY A 192 -44.37 6.58 3.16
CA GLY A 192 -44.08 8.00 3.40
C GLY A 192 -42.67 8.31 3.83
N ALA A 193 -41.72 7.35 3.84
CA ALA A 193 -40.33 7.63 4.20
C ALA A 193 -39.65 8.52 3.14
N LEU A 194 -38.96 9.56 3.59
CA LEU A 194 -38.17 10.45 2.74
C LEU A 194 -36.90 9.74 2.24
N PRO A 195 -36.43 10.03 1.01
CA PRO A 195 -35.19 9.45 0.46
C PRO A 195 -33.97 9.66 1.36
N GLY A 196 -33.92 10.80 2.07
CA GLY A 196 -32.87 11.12 3.03
C GLY A 196 -32.87 10.22 4.27
N GLN A 197 -34.05 9.80 4.72
CA GLN A 197 -34.18 8.89 5.87
C GLN A 197 -33.68 7.48 5.52
N VAL A 198 -34.05 6.96 4.35
CA VAL A 198 -33.56 5.68 3.84
C VAL A 198 -32.04 5.71 3.71
N ARG A 199 -31.49 6.80 3.14
CA ARG A 199 -30.04 6.96 3.00
C ARG A 199 -29.33 7.00 4.36
N ARG A 200 -29.86 7.73 5.35
CA ARG A 200 -29.29 7.78 6.72
C ARG A 200 -29.29 6.41 7.39
N THR A 201 -30.34 5.61 7.18
CA THR A 201 -30.39 4.24 7.73
C THR A 201 -29.30 3.36 7.12
N VAL A 202 -29.13 3.37 5.79
CA VAL A 202 -28.09 2.60 5.09
C VAL A 202 -26.69 3.04 5.53
N LEU A 203 -26.45 4.36 5.65
CA LEU A 203 -25.17 4.88 6.12
C LEU A 203 -24.90 4.54 7.58
N GLY A 204 -25.91 4.54 8.45
CA GLY A 204 -25.77 4.12 9.85
C GLY A 204 -25.42 2.63 9.98
N GLU A 205 -26.06 1.76 9.17
CA GLU A 205 -25.73 0.34 9.12
C GLU A 205 -24.27 0.14 8.60
N ALA A 206 -23.89 0.85 7.54
CA ALA A 206 -22.54 0.79 6.98
C ALA A 206 -21.47 1.32 7.94
N PHE A 207 -21.78 2.38 8.68
CA PHE A 207 -20.90 2.92 9.71
C PHE A 207 -20.65 1.90 10.82
N ALA A 208 -21.71 1.26 11.34
CA ALA A 208 -21.58 0.26 12.36
C ALA A 208 -20.75 -0.96 11.90
N VAL A 209 -21.04 -1.46 10.70
CA VAL A 209 -20.28 -2.56 10.08
C VAL A 209 -18.83 -2.14 9.85
N GLY A 210 -18.60 -0.95 9.27
CA GLY A 210 -17.28 -0.41 9.00
C GLY A 210 -16.44 -0.24 10.27
N LEU A 211 -17.04 0.27 11.34
CA LEU A 211 -16.38 0.46 12.64
C LEU A 211 -15.88 -0.87 13.23
N VAL A 212 -16.78 -1.87 13.31
CA VAL A 212 -16.43 -3.18 13.91
C VAL A 212 -15.46 -3.95 13.01
N ALA A 213 -15.69 -3.93 11.69
CA ALA A 213 -14.80 -4.58 10.74
C ALA A 213 -13.40 -3.95 10.72
N SER A 214 -13.30 -2.62 10.78
CA SER A 214 -12.00 -1.93 10.84
C SER A 214 -11.26 -2.20 12.15
N ALA A 215 -11.96 -2.23 13.29
CA ALA A 215 -11.35 -2.56 14.57
C ALA A 215 -10.79 -4.00 14.57
N LEU A 216 -11.58 -4.97 14.07
CA LEU A 216 -11.11 -6.35 13.92
C LEU A 216 -9.96 -6.44 12.92
N GLY A 217 -10.04 -5.73 11.80
CA GLY A 217 -8.99 -5.66 10.80
C GLY A 217 -7.68 -5.14 11.36
N CYS A 218 -7.70 -4.06 12.16
CA CYS A 218 -6.52 -3.54 12.85
C CYS A 218 -5.91 -4.58 13.80
N ALA A 219 -6.74 -5.28 14.58
CA ALA A 219 -6.25 -6.33 15.49
C ALA A 219 -5.60 -7.49 14.72
N LEU A 220 -6.25 -7.98 13.65
CA LEU A 220 -5.72 -9.05 12.80
C LEU A 220 -4.45 -8.62 12.07
N GLY A 221 -4.42 -7.39 11.54
CA GLY A 221 -3.25 -6.85 10.85
C GLY A 221 -2.06 -6.66 11.78
N GLY A 222 -2.30 -6.16 13.00
CA GLY A 222 -1.27 -6.07 14.03
C GLY A 222 -0.70 -7.44 14.44
N ALA A 223 -1.56 -8.45 14.56
CA ALA A 223 -1.13 -9.83 14.83
C ALA A 223 -0.37 -10.48 13.66
N ALA A 224 -0.71 -10.13 12.42
CA ALA A 224 -0.07 -10.66 11.22
C ALA A 224 1.25 -9.93 10.87
N ALA A 225 1.46 -8.70 11.32
CA ALA A 225 2.64 -7.90 10.99
C ALA A 225 3.99 -8.56 11.37
N PRO A 226 4.14 -9.22 12.54
CA PRO A 226 5.39 -9.92 12.87
C PRO A 226 5.71 -11.05 11.89
N THR A 227 4.69 -11.77 11.40
CA THR A 227 4.87 -12.83 10.40
C THR A 227 5.33 -12.24 9.08
N LEU A 228 4.70 -11.14 8.63
CA LEU A 228 5.12 -10.42 7.42
C LEU A 228 6.60 -10.00 7.50
N VAL A 229 7.03 -9.46 8.64
CA VAL A 229 8.44 -9.04 8.83
C VAL A 229 9.39 -10.23 8.76
N ARG A 230 9.04 -11.36 9.39
CA ARG A 230 9.86 -12.59 9.30
C ARG A 230 10.00 -13.05 7.85
N GLU A 231 8.92 -13.12 7.09
CA GLU A 231 8.95 -13.51 5.67
C GLU A 231 9.83 -12.56 4.82
N LEU A 232 9.83 -11.26 5.12
CA LEU A 232 10.70 -10.30 4.42
C LEU A 232 12.17 -10.51 4.75
N VAL A 233 12.50 -10.86 5.99
CA VAL A 233 13.87 -11.15 6.44
C VAL A 233 14.34 -12.49 5.90
N ASP A 234 13.54 -13.54 6.01
CA ASP A 234 13.86 -14.89 5.54
C ASP A 234 14.00 -14.94 4.01
N GLY A 235 13.17 -14.15 3.31
CA GLY A 235 13.25 -13.93 1.86
C GLY A 235 14.40 -13.01 1.42
N LYS A 236 15.24 -12.53 2.34
CA LYS A 236 16.38 -11.61 2.07
C LYS A 236 15.96 -10.30 1.36
N VAL A 237 14.69 -9.91 1.49
CA VAL A 237 14.17 -8.64 0.99
C VAL A 237 14.47 -7.51 1.98
N ALA A 238 14.41 -7.81 3.27
CA ALA A 238 14.76 -6.91 4.36
C ALA A 238 16.08 -7.32 5.02
N PRO A 239 16.80 -6.35 5.65
CA PRO A 239 18.01 -6.67 6.42
C PRO A 239 17.71 -7.63 7.58
N PRO A 240 18.70 -8.44 8.04
CA PRO A 240 18.50 -9.43 9.10
C PRO A 240 18.04 -8.84 10.46
N TRP A 241 18.34 -7.57 10.69
CA TRP A 241 17.98 -6.83 11.89
C TRP A 241 16.62 -6.11 11.79
N PHE A 242 15.95 -6.20 10.65
CA PHE A 242 14.66 -5.54 10.41
C PHE A 242 13.60 -6.09 11.35
N ALA A 243 13.00 -5.22 12.15
CA ALA A 243 11.99 -5.57 13.15
C ALA A 243 10.93 -4.48 13.30
N LEU A 244 9.75 -4.88 13.74
CA LEU A 244 8.69 -3.93 14.08
C LEU A 244 9.09 -3.07 15.27
N ARG A 245 8.81 -1.77 15.18
CA ARG A 245 9.03 -0.84 16.27
C ARG A 245 7.86 -0.88 17.26
N PRO A 246 8.11 -1.17 18.56
CA PRO A 246 7.06 -1.09 19.56
C PRO A 246 6.57 0.34 19.74
N GLY A 247 5.27 0.51 19.95
CA GLY A 247 4.66 1.83 20.19
C GLY A 247 4.28 2.62 18.93
N THR A 248 4.39 2.04 17.74
CA THR A 248 3.96 2.69 16.51
C THR A 248 2.45 2.48 16.31
N HIS A 249 1.65 3.54 16.52
CA HIS A 249 0.18 3.46 16.44
C HIS A 249 -0.42 4.05 15.16
N TRP A 250 0.24 5.01 14.52
CA TRP A 250 -0.29 5.71 13.36
C TRP A 250 -0.77 4.79 12.20
N PRO A 251 -0.15 3.62 11.90
CA PRO A 251 -0.64 2.74 10.83
C PRO A 251 -2.01 2.13 11.17
N HIS A 252 -2.26 1.84 12.45
CA HIS A 252 -3.57 1.37 12.90
C HIS A 252 -4.63 2.47 12.74
N GLU A 253 -4.31 3.70 13.11
CA GLU A 253 -5.22 4.84 13.01
C GLU A 253 -5.59 5.13 11.56
N VAL A 254 -4.57 5.19 10.67
CA VAL A 254 -4.77 5.42 9.24
C VAL A 254 -5.61 4.30 8.62
N ALA A 255 -5.26 3.04 8.85
CA ALA A 255 -5.99 1.90 8.31
C ALA A 255 -7.43 1.83 8.82
N PHE A 256 -7.65 2.12 10.10
CA PHE A 256 -8.97 2.20 10.71
C PHE A 256 -9.82 3.28 10.05
N CYS A 257 -9.31 4.50 9.96
CA CYS A 257 -10.01 5.62 9.33
C CYS A 257 -10.33 5.34 7.86
N VAL A 258 -9.37 4.80 7.11
CA VAL A 258 -9.58 4.42 5.71
C VAL A 258 -10.66 3.34 5.59
N GLY A 259 -10.65 2.32 6.43
CA GLY A 259 -11.66 1.25 6.42
C GLY A 259 -13.08 1.78 6.66
N VAL A 260 -13.26 2.64 7.66
CA VAL A 260 -14.55 3.29 7.94
C VAL A 260 -14.98 4.20 6.79
N LEU A 261 -14.06 5.00 6.23
CA LEU A 261 -14.34 5.88 5.09
C LEU A 261 -14.73 5.09 3.84
N VAL A 262 -14.05 3.98 3.57
CA VAL A 262 -14.36 3.08 2.44
C VAL A 262 -15.75 2.46 2.58
N ALA A 263 -16.11 2.01 3.79
CA ALA A 263 -17.44 1.47 4.07
C ALA A 263 -18.54 2.54 3.84
N LEU A 264 -18.33 3.74 4.35
CA LEU A 264 -19.25 4.86 4.18
C LEU A 264 -19.37 5.31 2.72
N ALA A 265 -18.25 5.44 1.99
CA ALA A 265 -18.24 5.82 0.59
C ALA A 265 -18.95 4.80 -0.30
N GLY A 266 -18.68 3.49 -0.06
CA GLY A 266 -19.36 2.39 -0.76
C GLY A 266 -20.86 2.40 -0.54
N ALA A 267 -21.29 2.53 0.72
CA ALA A 267 -22.71 2.61 1.08
C ALA A 267 -23.37 3.86 0.52
N TRP A 268 -22.69 5.01 0.56
CA TRP A 268 -23.22 6.26 -0.01
C TRP A 268 -23.43 6.17 -1.53
N ALA A 269 -22.44 5.63 -2.25
CA ALA A 269 -22.53 5.42 -3.69
C ALA A 269 -23.68 4.45 -4.05
N ALA A 270 -23.86 3.39 -3.26
CA ALA A 270 -24.95 2.43 -3.44
C ALA A 270 -26.33 3.04 -3.13
N ALA A 271 -26.45 3.75 -1.99
CA ALA A 271 -27.70 4.41 -1.56
C ALA A 271 -28.11 5.53 -2.52
N ARG A 272 -27.16 6.29 -3.09
CA ARG A 272 -27.42 7.32 -4.07
C ARG A 272 -28.01 6.74 -5.36
N ARG A 273 -27.56 5.56 -5.78
CA ARG A 273 -28.13 4.85 -6.95
C ARG A 273 -29.54 4.35 -6.66
N ALA A 274 -29.79 3.75 -5.51
CA ALA A 274 -31.10 3.25 -5.10
C ALA A 274 -32.14 4.38 -4.94
N GLY A 275 -31.74 5.57 -4.48
CA GLY A 275 -32.63 6.72 -4.32
C GLY A 275 -33.10 7.37 -5.63
N ARG A 276 -32.47 7.05 -6.75
CA ARG A 276 -32.84 7.58 -8.08
C ARG A 276 -33.91 6.74 -8.79
N THR A 277 -34.16 5.49 -8.37
CA THR A 277 -35.25 4.66 -8.90
C THR A 277 -36.59 5.10 -8.32
N GLY A 278 -37.57 5.33 -9.18
CA GLY A 278 -38.93 5.74 -8.77
C GLY A 278 -39.65 4.63 -7.97
N PRO A 279 -40.57 4.98 -7.05
CA PRO A 279 -41.27 3.99 -6.24
C PRO A 279 -42.13 2.99 -7.08
N LEU A 280 -42.66 3.41 -8.21
CA LEU A 280 -43.40 2.55 -9.15
C LEU A 280 -42.47 1.61 -9.94
N GLU A 281 -41.27 2.03 -10.24
CA GLU A 281 -40.26 1.24 -10.95
C GLU A 281 -39.76 0.06 -10.11
N ALA A 282 -39.66 0.23 -8.79
CA ALA A 282 -39.30 -0.83 -7.85
C ALA A 282 -40.33 -1.96 -7.74
N LEU A 283 -41.60 -1.68 -8.07
CA LEU A 283 -42.69 -2.66 -8.13
C LEU A 283 -42.85 -3.31 -9.52
N ARG A 284 -42.42 -2.60 -10.57
CA ARG A 284 -42.56 -3.06 -11.96
C ARG A 284 -41.43 -4.00 -12.39
N GLU A 285 -40.31 -4.00 -11.69
CA GLU A 285 -39.11 -4.79 -11.96
C GLU A 285 -39.17 -6.28 -11.55
N ALA A 286 -40.39 -6.83 -11.38
CA ALA A 286 -40.57 -8.29 -11.35
C ALA A 286 -40.40 -8.94 -12.74
N SER A 287 -40.26 -8.14 -13.80
CA SER A 287 -40.01 -8.60 -15.18
C SER A 287 -38.58 -8.25 -15.59
N VAL A 288 -37.71 -9.27 -15.54
CA VAL A 288 -36.47 -9.45 -16.30
C VAL A 288 -35.77 -8.15 -16.73
N ASP A 289 -34.82 -7.71 -15.91
CA ASP A 289 -33.88 -6.64 -16.24
C ASP A 289 -32.92 -7.15 -17.36
N THR A 290 -33.28 -6.97 -18.62
CA THR A 290 -32.48 -7.37 -19.80
C THR A 290 -31.36 -6.38 -20.11
N GLY A 291 -31.26 -5.28 -19.35
CA GLY A 291 -30.26 -4.22 -19.53
C GLY A 291 -29.14 -4.25 -18.49
N VAL A 292 -28.29 -5.27 -18.52
CA VAL A 292 -27.25 -5.52 -17.51
C VAL A 292 -26.26 -4.36 -17.36
N MET A 293 -26.12 -3.45 -18.35
CA MET A 293 -25.10 -2.40 -18.29
C MET A 293 -25.44 -1.19 -19.16
N PRO A 294 -25.46 0.06 -18.62
CA PRO A 294 -25.66 1.26 -19.43
C PRO A 294 -24.50 1.43 -20.42
N ALA A 295 -24.81 1.91 -21.64
CA ALA A 295 -23.83 2.08 -22.71
C ALA A 295 -22.64 2.95 -22.29
N SER A 296 -22.89 4.00 -21.48
CA SER A 296 -21.83 4.87 -20.93
C SER A 296 -20.79 4.12 -20.11
N ARG A 297 -21.20 3.13 -19.32
CA ARG A 297 -20.27 2.34 -18.51
C ARG A 297 -19.45 1.36 -19.36
N ARG A 298 -20.06 0.78 -20.41
CA ARG A 298 -19.33 -0.06 -21.39
C ARG A 298 -18.28 0.75 -22.12
N VAL A 299 -18.65 1.93 -22.59
CA VAL A 299 -17.72 2.86 -23.28
C VAL A 299 -16.59 3.28 -22.33
N ALA A 300 -16.91 3.72 -21.11
CA ALA A 300 -15.90 4.10 -20.14
C ALA A 300 -14.93 2.95 -19.82
N GLY A 301 -15.44 1.74 -19.61
CA GLY A 301 -14.62 0.56 -19.37
C GLY A 301 -13.73 0.18 -20.55
N ALA A 302 -14.28 0.25 -21.77
CA ALA A 302 -13.52 0.00 -23.00
C ALA A 302 -12.42 1.05 -23.21
N VAL A 303 -12.73 2.33 -23.00
CA VAL A 303 -11.74 3.42 -23.09
C VAL A 303 -10.61 3.23 -22.04
N LEU A 304 -10.95 2.90 -20.81
CA LEU A 304 -9.94 2.62 -19.77
C LEU A 304 -9.07 1.41 -20.12
N LEU A 305 -9.67 0.35 -20.67
CA LEU A 305 -8.94 -0.85 -21.06
C LEU A 305 -8.00 -0.58 -22.24
N THR A 306 -8.49 0.08 -23.28
CA THR A 306 -7.67 0.43 -24.45
C THR A 306 -6.58 1.43 -24.10
N ALA A 307 -6.87 2.42 -23.25
CA ALA A 307 -5.87 3.36 -22.75
C ALA A 307 -4.81 2.66 -21.89
N GLY A 308 -5.20 1.76 -20.99
CA GLY A 308 -4.28 0.98 -20.14
C GLY A 308 -3.39 0.05 -20.98
N LEU A 309 -3.96 -0.69 -21.92
CA LEU A 309 -3.20 -1.55 -22.83
C LEU A 309 -2.31 -0.74 -23.77
N GLY A 310 -2.80 0.37 -24.31
CA GLY A 310 -2.04 1.25 -25.17
C GLY A 310 -0.84 1.88 -24.44
N LEU A 311 -1.04 2.33 -23.20
CA LEU A 311 0.04 2.86 -22.36
C LEU A 311 1.09 1.79 -22.06
N THR A 312 0.66 0.57 -21.76
CA THR A 312 1.58 -0.56 -21.50
C THR A 312 2.37 -0.94 -22.76
N ALA A 313 1.70 -1.02 -23.91
CA ALA A 313 2.34 -1.29 -25.19
C ALA A 313 3.33 -0.18 -25.58
N TRP A 314 2.95 1.09 -25.37
CA TRP A 314 3.83 2.22 -25.61
C TRP A 314 5.09 2.19 -24.74
N THR A 315 4.96 1.90 -23.44
CA THR A 315 6.12 1.81 -22.54
C THR A 315 7.03 0.64 -22.91
N LEU A 316 6.48 -0.50 -23.33
CA LEU A 316 7.26 -1.62 -23.84
C LEU A 316 8.05 -1.29 -25.10
N TYR A 317 7.46 -0.49 -25.98
CA TYR A 317 8.10 -0.12 -27.24
C TYR A 317 9.12 1.03 -27.09
N ALA A 318 8.77 2.10 -26.35
CA ALA A 318 9.56 3.34 -26.29
C ALA A 318 10.68 3.27 -25.22
N ASP A 319 10.44 2.70 -24.05
CA ASP A 319 11.43 2.58 -22.98
C ASP A 319 11.09 1.37 -22.08
N PRO A 320 11.55 0.15 -22.45
CA PRO A 320 11.29 -1.05 -21.64
C PRO A 320 11.83 -0.94 -20.20
N ALA A 321 12.91 -0.15 -19.99
CA ALA A 321 13.46 0.11 -18.68
C ALA A 321 12.54 0.97 -17.79
N ALA A 322 11.60 1.71 -18.38
CA ALA A 322 10.61 2.48 -17.64
C ALA A 322 9.65 1.57 -16.87
N LEU A 323 9.45 0.33 -17.27
CA LEU A 323 8.66 -0.65 -16.52
C LEU A 323 9.29 -1.01 -15.17
N LEU A 324 10.61 -0.88 -15.03
CA LEU A 324 11.32 -1.08 -13.77
C LEU A 324 11.23 0.13 -12.84
N LYS A 325 10.74 1.29 -13.34
CA LYS A 325 10.57 2.49 -12.53
C LYS A 325 9.33 2.31 -11.63
N ARG A 326 9.49 2.49 -10.32
CA ARG A 326 8.43 2.37 -9.30
C ARG A 326 7.10 2.99 -9.71
N LYS A 327 7.13 4.18 -10.31
CA LYS A 327 5.93 4.91 -10.72
C LYS A 327 5.13 4.18 -11.81
N THR A 328 5.81 3.53 -12.73
CA THR A 328 5.20 2.87 -13.89
C THR A 328 4.57 1.53 -13.51
N TYR A 329 5.30 0.65 -12.80
CA TYR A 329 4.77 -0.67 -12.41
C TYR A 329 3.70 -0.59 -11.32
N ALA A 330 3.59 0.53 -10.58
CA ALA A 330 2.52 0.71 -9.61
C ALA A 330 1.23 1.21 -10.26
N THR A 331 1.31 2.15 -11.21
CA THR A 331 0.11 2.80 -11.79
C THR A 331 -0.53 2.00 -12.92
N GLN A 332 0.25 1.34 -13.77
CA GLN A 332 -0.28 0.59 -14.92
C GLN A 332 -1.22 -0.55 -14.51
N PRO A 333 -0.87 -1.45 -13.57
CA PRO A 333 -1.79 -2.49 -13.11
C PRO A 333 -3.08 -1.92 -12.50
N MET A 334 -3.01 -0.79 -11.79
CA MET A 334 -4.20 -0.16 -11.22
C MET A 334 -5.19 0.29 -12.30
N VAL A 335 -4.71 0.85 -13.41
CA VAL A 335 -5.56 1.25 -14.53
C VAL A 335 -6.23 0.03 -15.16
N LEU A 336 -5.47 -1.04 -15.40
CA LEU A 336 -6.00 -2.29 -15.97
C LEU A 336 -7.00 -2.97 -15.05
N VAL A 337 -6.70 -3.06 -13.75
CA VAL A 337 -7.63 -3.62 -12.74
C VAL A 337 -8.92 -2.78 -12.70
N THR A 338 -8.82 -1.45 -12.73
CA THR A 338 -9.99 -0.56 -12.78
C THR A 338 -10.83 -0.81 -14.03
N ALA A 339 -10.19 -0.94 -15.19
CA ALA A 339 -10.87 -1.20 -16.46
C ALA A 339 -11.63 -2.52 -16.43
N VAL A 340 -10.97 -3.61 -15.99
CA VAL A 340 -11.58 -4.93 -15.84
C VAL A 340 -12.74 -4.88 -14.85
N ALA A 341 -12.57 -4.21 -13.73
CA ALA A 341 -13.58 -4.06 -12.70
C ALA A 341 -14.83 -3.30 -13.19
N VAL A 342 -14.65 -2.25 -14.00
CA VAL A 342 -15.76 -1.53 -14.63
C VAL A 342 -16.47 -2.41 -15.66
N LEU A 343 -15.74 -3.25 -16.39
CA LEU A 343 -16.27 -4.17 -17.41
C LEU A 343 -16.78 -5.48 -16.83
N ALA A 344 -16.45 -5.83 -15.58
CA ALA A 344 -16.80 -7.11 -14.96
C ALA A 344 -18.28 -7.53 -15.16
N PRO A 345 -19.30 -6.66 -15.01
CA PRO A 345 -20.69 -7.04 -15.26
C PRO A 345 -20.98 -7.44 -16.72
N ALA A 346 -20.23 -6.88 -17.68
CA ALA A 346 -20.36 -7.26 -19.09
C ALA A 346 -19.66 -8.59 -19.41
N LEU A 347 -18.60 -8.91 -18.67
CA LEU A 347 -17.79 -10.13 -18.84
C LEU A 347 -18.44 -11.36 -18.19
N VAL A 348 -19.18 -11.18 -17.09
CA VAL A 348 -19.83 -12.29 -16.36
C VAL A 348 -20.82 -13.05 -17.25
N GLY A 349 -21.62 -12.35 -18.06
CA GLY A 349 -22.60 -12.97 -18.95
C GLY A 349 -22.00 -13.98 -19.94
N PRO A 350 -21.04 -13.59 -20.78
CA PRO A 350 -20.37 -14.52 -21.70
C PRO A 350 -19.53 -15.58 -20.98
N LEU A 351 -18.87 -15.25 -19.85
CA LEU A 351 -18.10 -16.21 -19.06
C LEU A 351 -18.96 -17.33 -18.48
N VAL A 352 -20.14 -17.01 -17.93
CA VAL A 352 -21.10 -18.00 -17.44
C VAL A 352 -21.65 -18.86 -18.58
N ARG A 353 -21.81 -18.32 -19.79
CA ARG A 353 -22.21 -19.09 -20.97
C ARG A 353 -21.11 -20.02 -21.49
N LEU A 354 -19.85 -19.63 -21.33
CA LEU A 354 -18.67 -20.43 -21.71
C LEU A 354 -18.35 -21.56 -20.72
N LEU A 355 -18.70 -21.37 -19.44
CA LEU A 355 -18.58 -22.45 -18.45
C LEU A 355 -19.62 -23.53 -18.75
N PRO A 356 -19.24 -24.81 -18.97
CA PRO A 356 -20.17 -25.90 -19.29
C PRO A 356 -20.93 -26.36 -18.04
N LEU A 357 -21.60 -25.44 -17.35
CA LEU A 357 -22.46 -25.69 -16.18
C LEU A 357 -23.67 -26.62 -16.50
N ARG A 358 -23.91 -26.92 -17.78
CA ARG A 358 -24.91 -27.90 -18.23
C ARG A 358 -24.57 -29.36 -17.88
N ARG A 359 -23.35 -29.64 -17.38
CA ARG A 359 -22.92 -31.01 -17.03
C ARG A 359 -22.94 -31.32 -15.53
N LEU A 360 -23.38 -30.40 -14.68
CA LEU A 360 -23.61 -30.72 -13.27
C LEU A 360 -24.92 -31.53 -13.18
N PRO A 361 -24.89 -32.74 -12.61
CA PRO A 361 -26.09 -33.55 -12.46
C PRO A 361 -27.11 -32.80 -11.58
N ARG A 362 -28.39 -32.93 -11.97
CA ARG A 362 -29.55 -32.26 -11.37
C ARG A 362 -29.80 -32.51 -9.86
N ALA A 363 -28.77 -32.87 -9.10
CA ALA A 363 -28.87 -33.09 -7.65
C ALA A 363 -29.02 -31.81 -6.80
N SER A 364 -28.88 -30.61 -7.42
CA SER A 364 -28.96 -29.33 -6.71
C SER A 364 -30.27 -28.55 -6.95
N GLY A 365 -31.28 -29.18 -7.51
CA GLY A 365 -32.57 -28.51 -7.82
C GLY A 365 -33.42 -28.14 -6.59
N VAL A 366 -32.97 -28.47 -5.37
CA VAL A 366 -33.70 -28.16 -4.12
C VAL A 366 -33.24 -26.85 -3.47
N LEU A 367 -32.05 -26.33 -3.81
CA LEU A 367 -31.50 -25.13 -3.16
C LEU A 367 -31.82 -23.81 -3.89
N VAL A 368 -32.53 -23.85 -5.03
CA VAL A 368 -32.91 -22.64 -5.80
C VAL A 368 -34.39 -22.26 -5.57
N ARG A 369 -35.12 -23.00 -4.73
CA ARG A 369 -36.56 -22.72 -4.45
C ARG A 369 -36.82 -22.31 -2.98
N ALA A 370 -35.83 -21.82 -2.24
CA ALA A 370 -36.07 -21.22 -0.93
C ALA A 370 -35.81 -19.71 -0.96
#